data_46ffeb0d0f36708850735c4deff9ec3a
#
_entry.id   46ffeb0d0f36708850735c4deff9ec3a
#
_cell.length_a   1.000
_cell.length_b   1.000
_cell.length_c   1.000
_cell.angle_alpha   90.00
_cell.angle_beta   90.00
_cell.angle_gamma   90.00
#
_symmetry.space_group_name_H-M   'P 1'
#
loop_
_entity.id
_entity.type
_entity.pdbx_description
1 polymer ?
#
loop_
_entity_poly.entity_id
_entity_poly.type
_entity_poly.pdbx_seq_one_letter_code
_entity_poly.pdbx_strand_id
1 'polypeptide(L)'
;MKALQFDRFGSPDVIVLRDVPKPEPGPGQIRIAVRACGLTPADWAVVDGLLADQLPPLPRGLGVEVAGTVDALGEGATGVEIGDRVFGPATFDGPTAGTAEYALMSAWARIPEGVTVEQAAALPVAAETAWHALDDLGVQPGELLLVHGAGTTVGEAAVRLALHRGVRVIATAGPTRAADLKEIGAQVTGYGDGMAERVAALAGGRVDRALDTAPTGGRIDRADQPSPAGGSLPTLIGLTGDPDRVLTVSDFAAAAELGTRITQIDLRYDLMDEFARLAGAGVLAVSVARTYTLDQIQEAAELSQSRRSGGKLILVL
;
A
#
# COMPACT_ATOMS: atom_id res chain seq x y z
N MET A 1 4.61 -6.28 -26.69
CA MET A 1 5.24 -5.78 -25.47
C MET A 1 5.46 -6.92 -24.47
N LYS A 2 6.42 -6.79 -23.59
CA LYS A 2 6.63 -7.73 -22.49
C LYS A 2 5.68 -7.43 -21.33
N ALA A 3 5.10 -8.49 -20.74
CA ALA A 3 4.25 -8.40 -19.55
C ALA A 3 4.37 -9.66 -18.69
N LEU A 4 4.30 -9.52 -17.38
CA LEU A 4 4.14 -10.63 -16.46
C LEU A 4 2.65 -11.01 -16.41
N GLN A 5 2.37 -12.31 -16.61
CA GLN A 5 1.01 -12.85 -16.57
C GLN A 5 0.98 -14.20 -15.88
N PHE A 6 -0.19 -14.57 -15.38
CA PHE A 6 -0.48 -15.92 -14.90
C PHE A 6 -1.79 -16.42 -15.55
N ASP A 7 -1.85 -17.73 -15.84
CA ASP A 7 -3.00 -18.40 -16.50
C ASP A 7 -3.67 -19.45 -15.61
N ARG A 8 -3.19 -19.59 -14.39
CA ARG A 8 -3.80 -20.39 -13.30
C ARG A 8 -3.48 -19.74 -11.98
N PHE A 9 -4.35 -19.94 -11.00
CA PHE A 9 -4.09 -19.52 -9.63
C PHE A 9 -3.05 -20.44 -8.97
N GLY A 10 -2.29 -19.88 -8.02
CA GLY A 10 -1.25 -20.60 -7.29
C GLY A 10 -0.24 -19.68 -6.65
N SER A 11 0.89 -20.27 -6.23
CA SER A 11 2.04 -19.52 -5.73
C SER A 11 2.70 -18.68 -6.84
N PRO A 12 3.56 -17.72 -6.52
CA PRO A 12 4.18 -16.83 -7.51
C PRO A 12 4.91 -17.50 -8.67
N ASP A 13 5.27 -18.79 -8.56
CA ASP A 13 5.88 -19.57 -9.65
C ASP A 13 4.99 -19.73 -10.89
N VAL A 14 3.68 -19.46 -10.80
CA VAL A 14 2.78 -19.43 -11.94
C VAL A 14 2.93 -18.18 -12.81
N ILE A 15 3.64 -17.15 -12.31
CA ILE A 15 3.86 -15.88 -13.02
C ILE A 15 4.96 -16.06 -14.05
N VAL A 16 4.65 -15.76 -15.31
CA VAL A 16 5.58 -15.89 -16.43
C VAL A 16 5.64 -14.61 -17.27
N LEU A 17 6.81 -14.32 -17.81
CA LEU A 17 7.00 -13.22 -18.75
C LEU A 17 6.55 -13.65 -20.14
N ARG A 18 5.65 -12.87 -20.75
CA ARG A 18 5.06 -13.16 -22.08
C ARG A 18 5.16 -11.97 -23.01
N ASP A 19 5.13 -12.26 -24.31
CA ASP A 19 4.87 -11.27 -25.35
C ASP A 19 3.37 -11.16 -25.57
N VAL A 20 2.84 -9.96 -25.39
CA VAL A 20 1.40 -9.67 -25.49
C VAL A 20 1.16 -8.43 -26.35
N PRO A 21 -0.01 -8.25 -26.95
CA PRO A 21 -0.37 -7.01 -27.64
C PRO A 21 -0.25 -5.82 -26.69
N LYS A 22 0.14 -4.67 -27.23
CA LYS A 22 0.13 -3.39 -26.50
C LYS A 22 -1.34 -2.96 -26.33
N PRO A 23 -1.80 -2.63 -25.12
CA PRO A 23 -3.20 -2.23 -24.91
C PRO A 23 -3.49 -0.85 -25.49
N GLU A 24 -4.71 -0.63 -25.96
CA GLU A 24 -5.16 0.69 -26.41
C GLU A 24 -6.02 1.37 -25.33
N PRO A 25 -5.82 2.66 -25.04
CA PRO A 25 -6.58 3.34 -24.03
C PRO A 25 -8.03 3.57 -24.50
N GLY A 26 -8.98 3.19 -23.65
CA GLY A 26 -10.38 3.47 -23.82
C GLY A 26 -10.75 4.93 -23.48
N PRO A 27 -12.04 5.31 -23.58
CA PRO A 27 -12.49 6.64 -23.21
C PRO A 27 -12.12 6.99 -21.76
N GLY A 28 -11.55 8.20 -21.58
CA GLY A 28 -11.10 8.69 -20.28
C GLY A 28 -9.82 8.05 -19.73
N GLN A 29 -9.24 7.07 -20.43
CA GLN A 29 -8.00 6.42 -20.02
C GLN A 29 -6.78 7.05 -20.68
N ILE A 30 -5.64 6.85 -20.05
CA ILE A 30 -4.33 7.08 -20.66
C ILE A 30 -3.56 5.77 -20.71
N ARG A 31 -2.60 5.67 -21.64
CA ARG A 31 -1.58 4.65 -21.63
C ARG A 31 -0.23 5.26 -21.29
N ILE A 32 0.51 4.56 -20.44
CA ILE A 32 1.88 4.96 -20.10
C ILE A 32 2.88 3.90 -20.56
N ALA A 33 4.07 4.34 -20.96
CA ALA A 33 5.27 3.52 -20.94
C ALA A 33 5.72 3.42 -19.48
N VAL A 34 5.55 2.25 -18.87
CA VAL A 34 5.87 2.02 -17.46
C VAL A 34 7.37 2.13 -17.24
N ARG A 35 7.78 2.80 -16.18
CA ARG A 35 9.17 2.90 -15.71
C ARG A 35 9.36 2.26 -14.36
N ALA A 36 8.31 2.24 -13.55
CA ALA A 36 8.31 1.62 -12.24
C ALA A 36 6.91 1.08 -11.90
N CYS A 37 6.85 -0.09 -11.28
CA CYS A 37 5.62 -0.69 -10.75
C CYS A 37 5.85 -1.08 -9.29
N GLY A 38 5.02 -0.58 -8.38
CA GLY A 38 5.03 -0.97 -6.97
C GLY A 38 4.41 -2.35 -6.79
N LEU A 39 5.07 -3.20 -5.99
CA LEU A 39 4.54 -4.50 -5.60
C LEU A 39 3.90 -4.43 -4.22
N THR A 40 2.75 -5.07 -4.07
CA THR A 40 1.95 -5.09 -2.84
C THR A 40 1.65 -6.52 -2.41
N PRO A 41 1.34 -6.77 -1.14
CA PRO A 41 0.81 -8.07 -0.72
C PRO A 41 -0.47 -8.47 -1.46
N ALA A 42 -1.27 -7.50 -1.94
CA ALA A 42 -2.48 -7.76 -2.72
C ALA A 42 -2.20 -8.45 -4.05
N ASP A 43 -1.06 -8.16 -4.69
CA ASP A 43 -0.67 -8.81 -5.95
C ASP A 43 -0.57 -10.32 -5.77
N TRP A 44 0.03 -10.77 -4.68
CA TRP A 44 0.16 -12.20 -4.37
C TRP A 44 -1.18 -12.84 -4.02
N ALA A 45 -2.04 -12.11 -3.32
CA ALA A 45 -3.40 -12.58 -3.02
C ALA A 45 -4.23 -12.78 -4.29
N VAL A 46 -4.10 -11.88 -5.27
CA VAL A 46 -4.75 -12.02 -6.59
C VAL A 46 -4.22 -13.23 -7.34
N VAL A 47 -2.91 -13.47 -7.33
CA VAL A 47 -2.29 -14.67 -7.94
C VAL A 47 -2.76 -15.96 -7.25
N ASP A 48 -2.96 -15.94 -5.92
CA ASP A 48 -3.50 -17.06 -5.14
C ASP A 48 -5.01 -17.31 -5.37
N GLY A 49 -5.71 -16.43 -6.10
CA GLY A 49 -7.13 -16.55 -6.42
C GLY A 49 -8.06 -15.77 -5.48
N LEU A 50 -7.55 -14.92 -4.59
CA LEU A 50 -8.40 -13.92 -3.94
C LEU A 50 -8.99 -13.01 -5.02
N LEU A 51 -10.27 -12.66 -4.91
CA LEU A 51 -11.01 -11.88 -5.90
C LEU A 51 -11.14 -12.57 -7.29
N ALA A 52 -11.02 -13.91 -7.36
CA ALA A 52 -11.10 -14.66 -8.62
C ALA A 52 -12.39 -14.34 -9.40
N ASP A 53 -13.52 -14.21 -8.69
CA ASP A 53 -14.84 -13.96 -9.26
C ASP A 53 -15.13 -12.46 -9.53
N GLN A 54 -14.27 -11.57 -9.05
CA GLN A 54 -14.46 -10.11 -9.15
C GLN A 54 -13.54 -9.47 -10.21
N LEU A 55 -12.52 -10.18 -10.63
CA LEU A 55 -11.55 -9.71 -11.63
C LEU A 55 -11.77 -10.39 -12.97
N PRO A 56 -11.27 -9.84 -14.08
CA PRO A 56 -11.36 -10.44 -15.42
C PRO A 56 -10.85 -11.89 -15.45
N PRO A 57 -11.32 -12.72 -16.40
CA PRO A 57 -10.86 -14.13 -16.51
C PRO A 57 -9.35 -14.21 -16.81
N LEU A 58 -8.76 -15.35 -16.47
CA LEU A 58 -7.37 -15.68 -16.84
C LEU A 58 -7.19 -15.76 -18.36
N PRO A 59 -6.00 -15.42 -18.93
CA PRO A 59 -4.80 -14.98 -18.21
C PRO A 59 -4.91 -13.53 -17.69
N ARG A 60 -4.22 -13.24 -16.55
CA ARG A 60 -4.18 -11.91 -15.93
C ARG A 60 -2.76 -11.39 -15.74
N GLY A 61 -2.62 -10.07 -15.76
CA GLY A 61 -1.45 -9.36 -15.23
C GLY A 61 -1.54 -9.14 -13.72
N LEU A 62 -0.52 -8.51 -13.16
CA LEU A 62 -0.45 -8.05 -11.77
C LEU A 62 0.20 -6.66 -11.69
N GLY A 63 0.26 -6.08 -10.49
CA GLY A 63 0.80 -4.73 -10.26
C GLY A 63 -0.28 -3.65 -10.34
N VAL A 64 -0.76 -3.22 -9.17
CA VAL A 64 -1.85 -2.23 -9.05
C VAL A 64 -1.39 -0.79 -9.17
N GLU A 65 -0.10 -0.48 -9.03
CA GLU A 65 0.41 0.90 -8.96
C GLU A 65 1.65 1.09 -9.81
N VAL A 66 1.66 2.15 -10.58
CA VAL A 66 2.67 2.41 -11.60
C VAL A 66 3.09 3.87 -11.65
N ALA A 67 4.28 4.08 -12.19
CA ALA A 67 4.76 5.39 -12.62
C ALA A 67 5.46 5.25 -13.98
N GLY A 68 5.31 6.25 -14.84
CA GLY A 68 5.88 6.20 -16.17
C GLY A 68 5.62 7.45 -16.99
N THR A 69 5.73 7.32 -18.30
CA THR A 69 5.55 8.42 -19.25
C THR A 69 4.34 8.15 -20.14
N VAL A 70 3.45 9.11 -20.25
CA VAL A 70 2.26 9.03 -21.11
C VAL A 70 2.70 8.88 -22.58
N ASP A 71 2.18 7.86 -23.26
CA ASP A 71 2.48 7.62 -24.67
C ASP A 71 1.22 7.57 -25.56
N ALA A 72 0.04 7.46 -24.99
CA ALA A 72 -1.22 7.57 -25.70
C ALA A 72 -2.35 8.08 -24.80
N LEU A 73 -3.32 8.78 -25.41
CA LEU A 73 -4.51 9.30 -24.74
C LEU A 73 -5.75 8.66 -25.34
N GLY A 74 -6.67 8.19 -24.52
CA GLY A 74 -8.01 7.78 -24.93
C GLY A 74 -8.90 9.00 -25.18
N GLU A 75 -10.04 8.78 -25.82
CA GLU A 75 -11.01 9.85 -26.08
C GLU A 75 -11.47 10.49 -24.75
N GLY A 76 -11.44 11.82 -24.69
CA GLY A 76 -11.88 12.58 -23.51
C GLY A 76 -10.89 12.58 -22.33
N ALA A 77 -9.69 11.96 -22.44
CA ALA A 77 -8.65 12.13 -21.44
C ALA A 77 -8.15 13.58 -21.44
N THR A 78 -8.18 14.24 -20.28
CA THR A 78 -7.83 15.67 -20.12
C THR A 78 -6.86 15.88 -18.95
N GLY A 79 -6.24 17.05 -18.88
CA GLY A 79 -5.32 17.40 -17.79
C GLY A 79 -3.92 16.80 -17.92
N VAL A 80 -3.63 16.10 -19.02
CA VAL A 80 -2.38 15.40 -19.26
C VAL A 80 -2.01 15.44 -20.76
N GLU A 81 -0.72 15.38 -21.06
CA GLU A 81 -0.21 15.38 -22.44
C GLU A 81 0.75 14.19 -22.66
N ILE A 82 0.91 13.78 -23.92
CA ILE A 82 1.93 12.79 -24.30
C ILE A 82 3.31 13.34 -23.90
N GLY A 83 4.08 12.52 -23.21
CA GLY A 83 5.38 12.89 -22.64
C GLY A 83 5.35 13.29 -21.16
N ASP A 84 4.17 13.53 -20.57
CA ASP A 84 4.04 13.80 -19.15
C ASP A 84 4.49 12.59 -18.32
N ARG A 85 5.19 12.87 -17.22
CA ARG A 85 5.54 11.87 -16.22
C ARG A 85 4.42 11.79 -15.18
N VAL A 86 3.79 10.62 -15.06
CA VAL A 86 2.63 10.41 -14.19
C VAL A 86 2.78 9.16 -13.32
N PHE A 87 1.98 9.09 -12.27
CA PHE A 87 1.86 7.92 -11.41
C PHE A 87 0.40 7.75 -10.95
N GLY A 88 0.04 6.54 -10.58
CA GLY A 88 -1.30 6.20 -10.11
C GLY A 88 -1.59 4.71 -10.22
N PRO A 89 -2.87 4.31 -10.11
CA PRO A 89 -3.29 2.93 -10.27
C PRO A 89 -3.25 2.49 -11.74
N ALA A 90 -2.72 1.29 -11.98
CA ALA A 90 -2.93 0.59 -13.24
C ALA A 90 -4.34 -0.02 -13.28
N THR A 91 -4.99 -0.03 -14.44
CA THR A 91 -6.28 -0.74 -14.61
C THR A 91 -6.07 -2.25 -14.64
N PHE A 92 -7.08 -2.98 -14.15
CA PHE A 92 -7.14 -4.44 -14.11
C PHE A 92 -8.29 -5.01 -14.97
N ASP A 93 -8.77 -4.25 -15.94
CA ASP A 93 -9.89 -4.58 -16.80
C ASP A 93 -9.51 -5.43 -18.02
N GLY A 94 -8.24 -5.80 -18.14
CA GLY A 94 -7.68 -6.55 -19.25
C GLY A 94 -6.68 -7.64 -18.82
N PRO A 95 -6.02 -8.26 -19.78
CA PRO A 95 -5.06 -9.34 -19.53
C PRO A 95 -3.70 -8.83 -19.01
N THR A 96 -3.50 -7.52 -18.91
CA THR A 96 -2.28 -6.87 -18.41
C THR A 96 -2.60 -5.85 -17.35
N ALA A 97 -1.62 -5.53 -16.49
CA ALA A 97 -1.70 -4.50 -15.48
C ALA A 97 -0.32 -3.79 -15.37
N GLY A 98 0.07 -3.34 -14.20
CA GLY A 98 1.28 -2.54 -14.00
C GLY A 98 2.62 -3.24 -14.28
N THR A 99 2.68 -4.56 -14.18
CA THR A 99 3.92 -5.33 -14.45
C THR A 99 4.12 -5.63 -15.93
N ALA A 100 4.00 -4.62 -16.77
CA ALA A 100 4.15 -4.68 -18.21
C ALA A 100 4.85 -3.42 -18.73
N GLU A 101 5.45 -3.49 -19.93
CA GLU A 101 6.10 -2.32 -20.57
C GLU A 101 5.13 -1.15 -20.78
N TYR A 102 3.83 -1.43 -20.89
CA TYR A 102 2.78 -0.41 -21.01
C TYR A 102 1.58 -0.81 -20.16
N ALA A 103 1.00 0.18 -19.48
CA ALA A 103 -0.19 0.02 -18.66
C ALA A 103 -1.23 1.09 -18.99
N LEU A 104 -2.50 0.77 -18.75
CA LEU A 104 -3.61 1.71 -18.82
C LEU A 104 -3.89 2.28 -17.42
N MET A 105 -4.34 3.53 -17.38
CA MET A 105 -4.72 4.22 -16.15
C MET A 105 -6.00 5.01 -16.37
N SER A 106 -6.90 4.99 -15.38
CA SER A 106 -8.13 5.82 -15.35
C SER A 106 -8.05 6.94 -14.30
N ALA A 107 -7.04 6.90 -13.42
CA ALA A 107 -6.73 7.94 -12.45
C ALA A 107 -5.20 8.12 -12.41
N TRP A 108 -4.75 9.35 -12.30
CA TRP A 108 -3.32 9.67 -12.27
C TRP A 108 -3.07 11.05 -11.67
N ALA A 109 -1.83 11.29 -11.28
CA ALA A 109 -1.28 12.63 -11.07
C ALA A 109 0.09 12.76 -11.73
N ARG A 110 0.52 13.99 -12.01
CA ARG A 110 1.88 14.26 -12.49
C ARG A 110 2.89 14.01 -11.38
N ILE A 111 4.02 13.41 -11.72
CA ILE A 111 5.13 13.21 -10.77
C ILE A 111 5.72 14.58 -10.45
N PRO A 112 5.74 15.03 -9.19
CA PRO A 112 6.30 16.30 -8.80
C PRO A 112 7.81 16.38 -9.07
N GLU A 113 8.31 17.59 -9.22
CA GLU A 113 9.75 17.83 -9.28
C GLU A 113 10.44 17.31 -7.99
N GLY A 114 11.59 16.67 -8.14
CA GLY A 114 12.35 16.07 -7.04
C GLY A 114 11.88 14.68 -6.60
N VAL A 115 10.73 14.19 -7.10
CA VAL A 115 10.25 12.83 -6.85
C VAL A 115 10.70 11.90 -7.97
N THR A 116 11.36 10.78 -7.63
CA THR A 116 11.76 9.78 -8.62
C THR A 116 10.58 8.92 -9.07
N VAL A 117 10.72 8.21 -10.18
CA VAL A 117 9.64 7.33 -10.67
C VAL A 117 9.37 6.16 -9.70
N GLU A 118 10.40 5.66 -9.03
CA GLU A 118 10.31 4.59 -8.05
C GLU A 118 9.57 5.08 -6.78
N GLN A 119 9.90 6.28 -6.31
CA GLN A 119 9.19 6.91 -5.20
C GLN A 119 7.72 7.15 -5.54
N ALA A 120 7.44 7.65 -6.74
CA ALA A 120 6.08 7.88 -7.21
C ALA A 120 5.27 6.58 -7.31
N ALA A 121 5.85 5.51 -7.88
CA ALA A 121 5.22 4.20 -7.97
C ALA A 121 4.98 3.53 -6.60
N ALA A 122 5.64 3.98 -5.54
CA ALA A 122 5.47 3.46 -4.19
C ALA A 122 4.24 4.04 -3.46
N LEU A 123 3.68 5.14 -3.95
CA LEU A 123 2.71 5.95 -3.21
C LEU A 123 1.25 5.48 -3.31
N PRO A 124 0.68 5.14 -4.49
CA PRO A 124 -0.76 5.09 -4.68
C PRO A 124 -1.50 4.24 -3.66
N VAL A 125 -1.16 2.96 -3.54
CA VAL A 125 -1.84 2.04 -2.61
C VAL A 125 -1.58 2.40 -1.15
N ALA A 126 -0.34 2.76 -0.82
CA ALA A 126 0.02 3.07 0.57
C ALA A 126 -0.64 4.36 1.06
N ALA A 127 -0.66 5.41 0.22
CA ALA A 127 -1.27 6.70 0.53
C ALA A 127 -2.79 6.59 0.63
N GLU A 128 -3.42 5.95 -0.35
CA GLU A 128 -4.87 5.73 -0.39
C GLU A 128 -5.35 4.95 0.84
N THR A 129 -4.70 3.82 1.13
CA THR A 129 -5.06 3.01 2.30
C THR A 129 -4.86 3.78 3.60
N ALA A 130 -3.74 4.48 3.76
CA ALA A 130 -3.45 5.24 4.97
C ALA A 130 -4.42 6.41 5.16
N TRP A 131 -4.73 7.14 4.08
CA TRP A 131 -5.67 8.27 4.12
C TRP A 131 -7.05 7.83 4.58
N HIS A 132 -7.62 6.83 3.92
CA HIS A 132 -8.94 6.31 4.27
C HIS A 132 -8.97 5.67 5.65
N ALA A 133 -7.93 4.93 6.06
CA ALA A 133 -7.85 4.37 7.40
C ALA A 133 -7.87 5.46 8.50
N LEU A 134 -7.19 6.59 8.28
CA LEU A 134 -7.23 7.71 9.22
C LEU A 134 -8.61 8.40 9.24
N ASP A 135 -9.25 8.55 8.07
CA ASP A 135 -10.59 9.13 7.97
C ASP A 135 -11.66 8.22 8.58
N ASP A 136 -11.63 6.91 8.26
CA ASP A 136 -12.53 5.91 8.83
C ASP A 136 -12.37 5.82 10.34
N LEU A 137 -11.14 5.88 10.84
CA LEU A 137 -10.85 5.90 12.27
C LEU A 137 -11.31 7.22 12.93
N GLY A 138 -11.52 8.28 12.15
CA GLY A 138 -12.00 9.58 12.60
C GLY A 138 -10.99 10.32 13.47
N VAL A 139 -9.70 10.21 13.17
CA VAL A 139 -8.61 10.83 13.95
C VAL A 139 -8.68 12.36 13.85
N GLN A 140 -8.58 13.05 14.99
CA GLN A 140 -8.66 14.50 15.07
C GLN A 140 -7.31 15.16 15.43
N PRO A 141 -7.07 16.40 14.99
CA PRO A 141 -5.88 17.15 15.41
C PRO A 141 -5.77 17.23 16.94
N GLY A 142 -4.55 17.02 17.45
CA GLY A 142 -4.26 17.02 18.88
C GLY A 142 -4.47 15.66 19.58
N GLU A 143 -5.22 14.72 19.00
CA GLU A 143 -5.33 13.36 19.52
C GLU A 143 -3.98 12.62 19.47
N LEU A 144 -3.87 11.56 20.25
CA LEU A 144 -2.74 10.64 20.27
C LEU A 144 -3.11 9.35 19.54
N LEU A 145 -2.51 9.15 18.38
CA LEU A 145 -2.66 7.94 17.58
C LEU A 145 -1.50 6.97 17.81
N LEU A 146 -1.82 5.72 18.09
CA LEU A 146 -0.86 4.62 18.00
C LEU A 146 -0.91 4.02 16.59
N VAL A 147 0.20 4.04 15.85
CA VAL A 147 0.37 3.30 14.60
C VAL A 147 1.18 2.04 14.88
N HIS A 148 0.51 0.89 14.94
CA HIS A 148 1.17 -0.41 15.09
C HIS A 148 1.61 -0.93 13.72
N GLY A 149 2.87 -1.38 13.60
CA GLY A 149 3.44 -1.77 12.31
C GLY A 149 3.85 -0.57 11.44
N ALA A 150 4.23 0.55 12.03
CA ALA A 150 4.62 1.79 11.34
C ALA A 150 5.81 1.64 10.37
N GLY A 151 6.54 0.52 10.43
CA GLY A 151 7.60 0.18 9.47
C GLY A 151 7.09 -0.38 8.14
N THR A 152 5.79 -0.66 7.99
CA THR A 152 5.17 -1.03 6.71
C THR A 152 4.96 0.20 5.83
N THR A 153 4.72 0.00 4.54
CA THR A 153 4.48 1.11 3.60
C THR A 153 3.23 1.92 3.96
N VAL A 154 2.14 1.24 4.32
CA VAL A 154 0.90 1.89 4.80
C VAL A 154 1.13 2.57 6.15
N GLY A 155 1.86 1.91 7.06
CA GLY A 155 2.17 2.47 8.38
C GLY A 155 3.03 3.74 8.30
N GLU A 156 4.05 3.76 7.45
CA GLU A 156 4.85 4.97 7.19
C GLU A 156 4.01 6.11 6.62
N ALA A 157 3.18 5.83 5.61
CA ALA A 157 2.27 6.81 5.03
C ALA A 157 1.29 7.36 6.09
N ALA A 158 0.72 6.48 6.93
CA ALA A 158 -0.19 6.87 7.99
C ALA A 158 0.48 7.76 9.05
N VAL A 159 1.71 7.46 9.47
CA VAL A 159 2.48 8.31 10.39
C VAL A 159 2.67 9.71 9.80
N ARG A 160 3.12 9.80 8.55
CA ARG A 160 3.36 11.08 7.88
C ARG A 160 2.09 11.91 7.72
N LEU A 161 1.00 11.29 7.26
CA LEU A 161 -0.30 11.95 7.10
C LEU A 161 -0.89 12.39 8.45
N ALA A 162 -0.81 11.56 9.49
CA ALA A 162 -1.30 11.90 10.81
C ALA A 162 -0.54 13.10 11.42
N LEU A 163 0.79 13.09 11.35
CA LEU A 163 1.62 14.22 11.79
C LEU A 163 1.29 15.49 11.01
N HIS A 164 1.11 15.41 9.69
CA HIS A 164 0.72 16.54 8.85
C HIS A 164 -0.65 17.11 9.24
N ARG A 165 -1.58 16.25 9.68
CA ARG A 165 -2.92 16.64 10.19
C ARG A 165 -2.87 17.18 11.65
N GLY A 166 -1.69 17.33 12.25
CA GLY A 166 -1.54 17.82 13.63
C GLY A 166 -1.87 16.79 14.71
N VAL A 167 -1.85 15.50 14.36
CA VAL A 167 -2.05 14.37 15.28
C VAL A 167 -0.72 14.02 15.94
N ARG A 168 -0.70 13.73 17.22
CA ARG A 168 0.48 13.18 17.92
C ARG A 168 0.57 11.69 17.66
N VAL A 169 1.75 11.16 17.31
CA VAL A 169 1.91 9.78 16.91
C VAL A 169 2.90 9.03 17.81
N ILE A 170 2.46 7.88 18.33
CA ILE A 170 3.33 6.82 18.80
C ILE A 170 3.36 5.75 17.72
N ALA A 171 4.55 5.34 17.29
CA ALA A 171 4.77 4.35 16.25
C ALA A 171 5.48 3.11 16.83
N THR A 172 5.00 1.91 16.50
CA THR A 172 5.77 0.70 16.76
C THR A 172 6.48 0.25 15.48
N ALA A 173 7.79 0.09 15.56
CA ALA A 173 8.62 -0.30 14.42
C ALA A 173 9.84 -1.11 14.86
N GLY A 174 10.39 -1.88 13.93
CA GLY A 174 11.70 -2.52 14.10
C GLY A 174 12.84 -1.50 14.02
N PRO A 175 14.06 -1.88 14.45
CA PRO A 175 15.21 -0.98 14.55
C PRO A 175 15.57 -0.32 13.21
N THR A 176 15.38 -1.01 12.10
CA THR A 176 15.69 -0.49 10.75
C THR A 176 14.89 0.76 10.39
N ARG A 177 13.64 0.88 10.86
CA ARG A 177 12.75 2.00 10.53
C ARG A 177 12.59 3.01 11.67
N ALA A 178 13.06 2.66 12.86
CA ALA A 178 12.84 3.48 14.05
C ALA A 178 13.49 4.86 13.97
N ALA A 179 14.67 4.96 13.34
CA ALA A 179 15.38 6.23 13.18
C ALA A 179 14.61 7.20 12.27
N ASP A 180 14.20 6.73 11.09
CA ASP A 180 13.47 7.51 10.09
C ASP A 180 12.14 8.03 10.65
N LEU A 181 11.40 7.16 11.37
CA LEU A 181 10.12 7.53 11.98
C LEU A 181 10.27 8.58 13.09
N LYS A 182 11.38 8.54 13.84
CA LYS A 182 11.70 9.59 14.83
C LYS A 182 12.05 10.91 14.18
N GLU A 183 12.82 10.87 13.09
CA GLU A 183 13.23 12.06 12.35
C GLU A 183 12.02 12.85 11.81
N ILE A 184 10.97 12.15 11.38
CA ILE A 184 9.73 12.79 10.92
C ILE A 184 8.80 13.24 12.07
N GLY A 185 9.16 12.99 13.35
CA GLY A 185 8.47 13.54 14.52
C GLY A 185 7.60 12.54 15.32
N ALA A 186 7.60 11.24 14.99
CA ALA A 186 6.89 10.25 15.79
C ALA A 186 7.68 9.85 17.05
N GLN A 187 6.96 9.54 18.12
CA GLN A 187 7.54 8.82 19.25
C GLN A 187 7.60 7.32 18.88
N VAL A 188 8.76 6.68 18.98
CA VAL A 188 8.94 5.31 18.46
C VAL A 188 9.33 4.35 19.56
N THR A 189 8.65 3.19 19.58
CA THR A 189 9.01 2.03 20.42
C THR A 189 9.03 0.74 19.60
N GLY A 190 9.62 -0.32 20.15
CA GLY A 190 9.58 -1.66 19.54
C GLY A 190 8.23 -2.33 19.73
N TYR A 191 7.92 -3.30 18.87
CA TYR A 191 6.81 -4.25 19.04
C TYR A 191 7.24 -5.47 19.89
N GLY A 192 6.34 -6.45 20.06
CA GLY A 192 6.59 -7.67 20.84
C GLY A 192 6.47 -7.45 22.34
N ASP A 193 7.10 -8.34 23.13
CA ASP A 193 6.95 -8.40 24.59
C ASP A 193 7.16 -7.03 25.24
N GLY A 194 6.25 -6.65 26.16
CA GLY A 194 6.28 -5.38 26.86
C GLY A 194 5.91 -4.16 25.99
N MET A 195 5.33 -4.36 24.80
CA MET A 195 4.92 -3.26 23.93
C MET A 195 3.84 -2.38 24.59
N ALA A 196 2.86 -2.99 25.24
CA ALA A 196 1.77 -2.27 25.87
C ALA A 196 2.27 -1.31 26.96
N GLU A 197 3.18 -1.77 27.80
CA GLU A 197 3.77 -0.99 28.90
C GLU A 197 4.60 0.17 28.36
N ARG A 198 5.39 -0.07 27.29
CA ARG A 198 6.20 0.98 26.66
C ARG A 198 5.32 2.04 25.98
N VAL A 199 4.25 1.62 25.30
CA VAL A 199 3.29 2.56 24.68
C VAL A 199 2.56 3.35 25.77
N ALA A 200 2.07 2.71 26.85
CA ALA A 200 1.41 3.40 27.93
C ALA A 200 2.33 4.41 28.63
N ALA A 201 3.60 4.09 28.81
CA ALA A 201 4.60 5.02 29.36
C ALA A 201 4.83 6.23 28.44
N LEU A 202 4.90 6.05 27.12
CA LEU A 202 5.04 7.15 26.17
C LEU A 202 3.77 8.00 26.07
N ALA A 203 2.60 7.38 26.17
CA ALA A 203 1.30 8.06 26.12
C ALA A 203 1.01 8.87 27.40
N GLY A 204 1.61 8.50 28.52
CA GLY A 204 1.23 9.02 29.83
C GLY A 204 -0.17 8.56 30.27
N GLY A 205 -0.67 7.47 29.68
CA GLY A 205 -2.00 6.93 29.92
C GLY A 205 -2.53 6.13 28.71
N ARG A 206 -3.78 6.40 28.34
CA ARG A 206 -4.42 5.79 27.17
C ARG A 206 -4.02 6.50 25.88
N VAL A 207 -4.05 5.77 24.77
CA VAL A 207 -4.04 6.37 23.41
C VAL A 207 -5.49 6.64 22.98
N ASP A 208 -5.70 7.68 22.19
CA ASP A 208 -7.04 8.03 21.75
C ASP A 208 -7.55 7.07 20.68
N ARG A 209 -6.66 6.66 19.78
CA ARG A 209 -6.96 5.74 18.69
C ARG A 209 -5.76 4.89 18.33
N ALA A 210 -6.01 3.71 17.71
CA ALA A 210 -4.95 2.83 17.23
C ALA A 210 -5.23 2.36 15.80
N LEU A 211 -4.22 2.48 14.95
CA LEU A 211 -4.21 1.94 13.59
C LEU A 211 -3.23 0.77 13.53
N ASP A 212 -3.74 -0.40 13.16
CA ASP A 212 -2.94 -1.60 12.96
C ASP A 212 -2.64 -1.80 11.47
N THR A 213 -1.36 -1.74 11.14
CA THR A 213 -0.82 -2.00 9.80
C THR A 213 0.21 -3.12 9.83
N ALA A 214 0.33 -3.81 10.98
CA ALA A 214 1.27 -4.90 11.12
C ALA A 214 0.83 -6.08 10.24
N PRO A 215 1.76 -6.74 9.53
CA PRO A 215 1.40 -7.91 8.76
C PRO A 215 0.99 -9.06 9.68
N THR A 216 -0.17 -9.64 9.44
CA THR A 216 -0.63 -10.86 10.12
C THR A 216 0.14 -12.10 9.68
N GLY A 217 0.17 -13.14 10.50
CA GLY A 217 1.06 -14.31 10.38
C GLY A 217 0.89 -15.23 9.16
N GLY A 218 0.33 -14.78 8.03
CA GLY A 218 0.15 -15.61 6.84
C GLY A 218 -0.10 -14.79 5.58
N ARG A 219 -0.79 -15.30 4.62
CA ARG A 219 -1.36 -14.61 3.45
C ARG A 219 -2.31 -13.52 3.90
N ILE A 220 -2.71 -12.59 3.02
CA ILE A 220 -3.83 -11.68 3.32
C ILE A 220 -4.98 -12.57 3.77
N ASP A 221 -5.35 -12.44 5.05
CA ASP A 221 -6.23 -13.40 5.67
C ASP A 221 -7.58 -13.43 4.95
N ARG A 222 -7.89 -14.61 4.43
CA ARG A 222 -9.28 -14.92 4.14
C ARG A 222 -10.01 -14.94 5.49
N ALA A 223 -11.21 -14.40 5.53
CA ALA A 223 -12.06 -14.42 6.72
C ALA A 223 -12.32 -15.82 7.30
N ASP A 224 -11.96 -16.89 6.56
CA ASP A 224 -12.08 -18.29 6.91
C ASP A 224 -10.79 -18.91 7.52
N GLN A 225 -9.69 -18.15 7.61
CA GLN A 225 -8.45 -18.61 8.26
C GLN A 225 -8.25 -17.84 9.58
N PRO A 226 -8.29 -18.50 10.71
CA PRO A 226 -8.11 -17.84 11.99
C PRO A 226 -6.71 -17.23 12.07
N SER A 227 -6.65 -15.96 12.48
CA SER A 227 -5.40 -15.34 12.91
C SER A 227 -4.73 -16.22 13.96
N PRO A 228 -3.39 -16.37 13.93
CA PRO A 228 -2.72 -17.05 15.04
C PRO A 228 -3.14 -16.42 16.36
N ALA A 229 -3.52 -17.22 17.33
CA ALA A 229 -3.85 -16.76 18.67
C ALA A 229 -2.68 -15.89 19.19
N GLY A 230 -2.92 -14.58 19.38
CA GLY A 230 -1.88 -13.62 19.75
C GLY A 230 -1.68 -12.45 18.79
N GLY A 231 -2.60 -12.18 17.87
CA GLY A 231 -2.58 -10.96 17.05
C GLY A 231 -2.51 -9.67 17.90
N SER A 232 -2.19 -8.56 17.29
CA SER A 232 -2.01 -7.26 17.97
C SER A 232 -3.30 -6.66 18.53
N LEU A 233 -4.45 -6.96 17.91
CA LEU A 233 -5.72 -6.28 18.20
C LEU A 233 -6.16 -6.30 19.67
N PRO A 234 -6.09 -7.42 20.44
CA PRO A 234 -6.42 -7.40 21.86
C PRO A 234 -5.58 -6.41 22.67
N THR A 235 -4.29 -6.31 22.36
CA THR A 235 -3.39 -5.34 23.00
C THR A 235 -3.77 -3.90 22.65
N LEU A 236 -4.10 -3.62 21.37
CA LEU A 236 -4.50 -2.30 20.92
C LEU A 236 -5.84 -1.87 21.54
N ILE A 237 -6.80 -2.79 21.67
CA ILE A 237 -8.05 -2.57 22.39
C ILE A 237 -7.78 -2.23 23.86
N GLY A 238 -6.87 -2.96 24.51
CA GLY A 238 -6.47 -2.67 25.89
C GLY A 238 -5.87 -1.26 26.08
N LEU A 239 -5.09 -0.79 25.11
CA LEU A 239 -4.46 0.53 25.10
C LEU A 239 -5.44 1.68 24.83
N THR A 240 -6.44 1.48 23.97
CA THR A 240 -7.49 2.46 23.67
C THR A 240 -8.66 2.38 24.64
N GLY A 241 -8.91 1.18 25.20
CA GLY A 241 -10.04 0.86 26.06
C GLY A 241 -11.38 0.69 25.32
N ASP A 242 -11.36 0.65 23.98
CA ASP A 242 -12.57 0.59 23.16
C ASP A 242 -12.23 -0.01 21.78
N PRO A 243 -12.87 -1.13 21.36
CA PRO A 243 -12.62 -1.71 20.04
C PRO A 243 -12.98 -0.76 18.88
N ASP A 244 -13.97 0.13 19.03
CA ASP A 244 -14.34 1.12 18.02
C ASP A 244 -13.25 2.18 17.76
N ARG A 245 -12.25 2.26 18.64
CA ARG A 245 -11.09 3.13 18.51
C ARG A 245 -9.88 2.44 17.88
N VAL A 246 -10.04 1.19 17.45
CA VAL A 246 -9.01 0.39 16.80
C VAL A 246 -9.46 0.06 15.39
N LEU A 247 -8.59 0.31 14.41
CA LEU A 247 -8.82 -0.07 13.02
C LEU A 247 -7.62 -0.90 12.52
N THR A 248 -7.88 -1.98 11.80
CA THR A 248 -6.85 -2.75 11.12
C THR A 248 -7.02 -2.72 9.60
N VAL A 249 -5.88 -2.73 8.87
CA VAL A 249 -5.83 -2.87 7.42
C VAL A 249 -5.35 -4.26 6.99
N SER A 250 -5.17 -5.19 7.93
CA SER A 250 -4.54 -6.48 7.67
C SER A 250 -5.21 -7.68 8.33
N ASP A 251 -5.76 -7.55 9.52
CA ASP A 251 -6.34 -8.67 10.31
C ASP A 251 -7.86 -8.62 10.32
N PHE A 252 -8.46 -8.86 9.15
CA PHE A 252 -9.91 -8.79 8.97
C PHE A 252 -10.68 -9.86 9.77
N ALA A 253 -10.09 -11.06 9.93
CA ALA A 253 -10.72 -12.14 10.68
C ALA A 253 -10.81 -11.81 12.18
N ALA A 254 -9.71 -11.41 12.80
CA ALA A 254 -9.71 -11.00 14.19
C ALA A 254 -10.54 -9.73 14.44
N ALA A 255 -10.57 -8.80 13.47
CA ALA A 255 -11.42 -7.62 13.56
C ALA A 255 -12.91 -7.98 13.68
N ALA A 256 -13.38 -8.93 12.86
CA ALA A 256 -14.76 -9.39 12.90
C ALA A 256 -15.12 -10.06 14.26
N GLU A 257 -14.19 -10.81 14.84
CA GLU A 257 -14.38 -11.48 16.13
C GLU A 257 -14.34 -10.49 17.31
N LEU A 258 -13.45 -9.50 17.25
CA LEU A 258 -13.20 -8.56 18.35
C LEU A 258 -14.02 -7.28 18.26
N GLY A 259 -14.76 -7.08 17.17
CA GLY A 259 -15.58 -5.90 16.94
C GLY A 259 -14.76 -4.63 16.69
N THR A 260 -13.52 -4.77 16.19
CA THR A 260 -12.71 -3.60 15.77
C THR A 260 -13.12 -3.16 14.36
N ARG A 261 -12.72 -1.95 14.00
CA ARG A 261 -12.98 -1.40 12.66
C ARG A 261 -12.01 -1.98 11.63
N ILE A 262 -12.47 -2.06 10.41
CA ILE A 262 -11.65 -2.34 9.23
C ILE A 262 -11.75 -1.16 8.27
N THR A 263 -10.69 -0.89 7.52
CA THR A 263 -10.82 0.04 6.41
C THR A 263 -11.59 -0.64 5.28
N GLN A 264 -12.48 0.11 4.64
CA GLN A 264 -13.10 -0.35 3.40
C GLN A 264 -12.05 -0.29 2.29
N ILE A 265 -11.84 -1.41 1.58
CA ILE A 265 -10.95 -1.44 0.41
C ILE A 265 -11.73 -0.84 -0.78
N ASP A 266 -12.06 0.43 -0.68
CA ASP A 266 -12.59 1.21 -1.80
C ASP A 266 -11.47 2.14 -2.29
N LEU A 267 -10.61 1.60 -3.14
CA LEU A 267 -9.49 2.33 -3.73
C LEU A 267 -10.03 3.23 -4.85
N ARG A 268 -10.55 4.39 -4.50
CA ARG A 268 -11.20 5.33 -5.43
C ARG A 268 -10.19 6.14 -6.24
N TYR A 269 -9.01 6.38 -5.66
CA TYR A 269 -7.92 7.17 -6.26
C TYR A 269 -8.33 8.58 -6.73
N ASP A 270 -9.33 9.17 -6.09
CA ASP A 270 -9.80 10.54 -6.34
C ASP A 270 -8.88 11.61 -5.70
N LEU A 271 -7.91 11.18 -4.88
CA LEU A 271 -6.95 12.04 -4.18
C LEU A 271 -5.55 12.05 -4.80
N MET A 272 -5.38 11.56 -6.02
CA MET A 272 -4.05 11.45 -6.64
C MET A 272 -3.31 12.78 -6.73
N ASP A 273 -4.00 13.87 -7.06
CA ASP A 273 -3.41 15.23 -7.11
C ASP A 273 -2.97 15.71 -5.72
N GLU A 274 -3.74 15.39 -4.66
CA GLU A 274 -3.35 15.71 -3.28
C GLU A 274 -2.13 14.91 -2.85
N PHE A 275 -2.06 13.62 -3.20
CA PHE A 275 -0.87 12.81 -2.92
C PHE A 275 0.35 13.34 -3.65
N ALA A 276 0.20 13.77 -4.90
CA ALA A 276 1.29 14.43 -5.63
C ALA A 276 1.74 15.72 -4.94
N ARG A 277 0.80 16.58 -4.54
CA ARG A 277 1.10 17.81 -3.81
C ARG A 277 1.86 17.55 -2.49
N LEU A 278 1.39 16.59 -1.71
CA LEU A 278 2.04 16.21 -0.45
C LEU A 278 3.42 15.58 -0.67
N ALA A 279 3.59 14.78 -1.72
CA ALA A 279 4.88 14.20 -2.08
C ALA A 279 5.87 15.28 -2.52
N GLY A 280 5.46 16.21 -3.37
CA GLY A 280 6.27 17.35 -3.80
C GLY A 280 6.68 18.27 -2.65
N ALA A 281 5.86 18.38 -1.61
CA ALA A 281 6.15 19.11 -0.38
C ALA A 281 7.03 18.32 0.62
N GLY A 282 7.41 17.06 0.31
CA GLY A 282 8.18 16.19 1.21
C GLY A 282 7.39 15.67 2.42
N VAL A 283 6.08 15.92 2.47
CA VAL A 283 5.19 15.45 3.55
C VAL A 283 4.92 13.97 3.41
N LEU A 284 4.51 13.53 2.21
CA LEU A 284 4.18 12.14 1.93
C LEU A 284 5.34 11.46 1.20
N ALA A 285 5.82 10.39 1.76
CA ALA A 285 6.83 9.53 1.16
C ALA A 285 6.64 8.09 1.63
N VAL A 286 7.04 7.15 0.81
CA VAL A 286 7.12 5.73 1.14
C VAL A 286 8.50 5.24 0.79
N SER A 287 9.17 4.62 1.74
CA SER A 287 10.53 4.12 1.56
C SER A 287 10.57 2.98 0.55
N VAL A 288 11.39 3.12 -0.48
CA VAL A 288 11.69 2.04 -1.43
C VAL A 288 12.82 1.20 -0.84
N ALA A 289 12.54 -0.08 -0.60
CA ALA A 289 13.50 -1.00 -0.01
C ALA A 289 14.44 -1.60 -1.07
N ARG A 290 13.89 -2.00 -2.21
CA ARG A 290 14.65 -2.66 -3.27
C ARG A 290 13.94 -2.54 -4.63
N THR A 291 14.75 -2.49 -5.68
CA THR A 291 14.28 -2.56 -7.08
C THR A 291 14.64 -3.90 -7.69
N TYR A 292 13.82 -4.35 -8.64
CA TYR A 292 13.96 -5.59 -9.39
C TYR A 292 13.61 -5.36 -10.85
N THR A 293 14.11 -6.20 -11.74
CA THR A 293 13.65 -6.29 -13.13
C THR A 293 12.51 -7.30 -13.27
N LEU A 294 11.80 -7.33 -14.41
CA LEU A 294 10.67 -8.26 -14.60
C LEU A 294 11.05 -9.73 -14.45
N ASP A 295 12.24 -10.12 -14.87
CA ASP A 295 12.77 -11.48 -14.75
C ASP A 295 13.09 -11.88 -13.30
N GLN A 296 13.19 -10.92 -12.40
CA GLN A 296 13.43 -11.15 -10.97
C GLN A 296 12.14 -11.22 -10.13
N ILE A 297 10.98 -11.38 -10.76
CA ILE A 297 9.69 -11.37 -10.04
C ILE A 297 9.62 -12.41 -8.92
N GLN A 298 10.27 -13.57 -9.09
CA GLN A 298 10.27 -14.62 -8.08
C GLN A 298 11.04 -14.19 -6.81
N GLU A 299 12.21 -13.56 -6.98
CA GLU A 299 12.98 -13.02 -5.85
C GLU A 299 12.19 -11.91 -5.11
N ALA A 300 11.51 -11.05 -5.88
CA ALA A 300 10.65 -10.01 -5.31
C ALA A 300 9.50 -10.60 -4.51
N ALA A 301 8.86 -11.65 -5.02
CA ALA A 301 7.77 -12.36 -4.36
C ALA A 301 8.24 -13.01 -3.05
N GLU A 302 9.37 -13.70 -3.07
CA GLU A 302 9.97 -14.33 -1.88
C GLU A 302 10.24 -13.29 -0.78
N LEU A 303 10.87 -12.15 -1.14
CA LEU A 303 11.13 -11.10 -0.17
C LEU A 303 9.83 -10.47 0.35
N SER A 304 8.85 -10.21 -0.52
CA SER A 304 7.54 -9.68 -0.12
C SER A 304 6.83 -10.60 0.86
N GLN A 305 6.76 -11.89 0.54
CA GLN A 305 6.10 -12.90 1.39
C GLN A 305 6.85 -13.16 2.71
N SER A 306 8.17 -12.91 2.76
CA SER A 306 8.94 -12.99 4.00
C SER A 306 8.57 -11.91 5.02
N ARG A 307 7.89 -10.82 4.61
CA ARG A 307 7.51 -9.64 5.43
C ARG A 307 8.69 -8.91 6.06
N ARG A 308 9.86 -9.05 5.48
CA ARG A 308 11.12 -8.44 5.94
C ARG A 308 11.67 -7.43 4.93
N SER A 309 10.86 -6.99 3.98
CA SER A 309 11.31 -6.05 2.95
C SER A 309 11.79 -4.71 3.52
N GLY A 310 11.19 -4.25 4.62
CA GLY A 310 11.54 -2.97 5.25
C GLY A 310 11.13 -1.74 4.45
N GLY A 311 10.30 -1.91 3.43
CA GLY A 311 9.77 -0.86 2.55
C GLY A 311 9.16 -1.44 1.28
N LYS A 312 8.84 -0.56 0.33
CA LYS A 312 8.24 -0.93 -0.96
C LYS A 312 9.23 -1.66 -1.85
N LEU A 313 8.77 -2.71 -2.51
CA LEU A 313 9.49 -3.37 -3.60
C LEU A 313 8.98 -2.80 -4.93
N ILE A 314 9.90 -2.49 -5.83
CA ILE A 314 9.60 -1.84 -7.11
C ILE A 314 10.15 -2.69 -8.25
N LEU A 315 9.33 -2.99 -9.26
CA LEU A 315 9.83 -3.45 -10.54
C LEU A 315 10.20 -2.23 -11.40
N VAL A 316 11.39 -2.25 -11.99
CA VAL A 316 11.85 -1.25 -12.96
C VAL A 316 11.84 -1.85 -14.37
N LEU A 317 11.40 -1.06 -15.36
CA LEU A 317 11.19 -1.48 -16.75
C LEU A 317 11.98 -0.59 -17.73
#